data_c1e6e47f8a8851bcea4e14dc97b8bf4d
#
_entry.id   c1e6e47f8a8851bcea4e14dc97b8bf4d
#
_cell.length_a   1.000
_cell.length_b   1.000
_cell.length_c   1.000
_cell.angle_alpha   90.00
_cell.angle_beta   90.00
_cell.angle_gamma   90.00
#
_symmetry.space_group_name_H-M   'P 1'
#
loop_
_entity.id
_entity.type
_entity.pdbx_description
1 polymer ?
#
loop_
_entity_poly.entity_id
_entity_poly.type
_entity_poly.pdbx_seq_one_letter_code
_entity_poly.pdbx_strand_id
1 'polypeptide(L)'
;EVKDIESYKTKIEIKPIQADQLVATLPDVTAAFINTNYVTDQLHTTPKKSAIYIDTDHLDKVSDLYKNIIAVRKEDKNKEDFKKIVKAYQTPEIAKLIEKTNDYPAWEGAK
;
A
#
# COMPACT_ATOMS: atom_id res chain seq x y z
N GLU A 1 1.74 -13.21 7.76
CA GLU A 1 0.54 -13.43 8.62
C GLU A 1 0.96 -13.56 10.09
N VAL A 2 -0.01 -13.51 11.01
CA VAL A 2 0.27 -13.67 12.47
C VAL A 2 1.01 -14.96 12.77
N LYS A 3 0.73 -16.04 12.06
CA LYS A 3 1.40 -17.34 12.18
C LYS A 3 2.88 -17.34 11.78
N ASP A 4 3.33 -16.32 11.04
CA ASP A 4 4.70 -16.21 10.53
C ASP A 4 5.64 -15.51 11.54
N ILE A 5 5.10 -15.08 12.70
CA ILE A 5 5.85 -14.44 13.75
C ILE A 5 6.54 -15.52 14.59
N GLU A 6 7.87 -15.59 14.49
CA GLU A 6 8.69 -16.56 15.21
C GLU A 6 8.97 -16.13 16.66
N SER A 7 9.20 -14.85 16.89
CA SER A 7 9.46 -14.31 18.23
C SER A 7 9.20 -12.81 18.32
N TYR A 8 8.96 -12.31 19.53
CA TYR A 8 8.88 -10.87 19.82
C TYR A 8 9.39 -10.58 21.24
N LYS A 9 10.02 -9.43 21.41
CA LYS A 9 10.59 -9.01 22.71
C LYS A 9 9.54 -8.58 23.73
N THR A 10 8.40 -8.11 23.28
CA THR A 10 7.30 -7.64 24.11
C THR A 10 6.06 -8.45 23.81
N LYS A 11 5.32 -8.85 24.84
CA LYS A 11 4.06 -9.57 24.66
C LYS A 11 3.06 -8.65 23.93
N ILE A 12 2.64 -9.06 22.73
CA ILE A 12 1.70 -8.35 21.88
C ILE A 12 0.52 -9.29 21.59
N GLU A 13 -0.70 -8.78 21.72
CA GLU A 13 -1.89 -9.45 21.22
C GLU A 13 -2.21 -8.88 19.84
N ILE A 14 -2.22 -9.73 18.81
CA ILE A 14 -2.54 -9.34 17.44
C ILE A 14 -3.95 -9.79 17.10
N LYS A 15 -4.80 -8.83 16.73
CA LYS A 15 -6.21 -9.06 16.37
C LYS A 15 -6.40 -8.78 14.88
N PRO A 16 -6.59 -9.81 14.03
CA PRO A 16 -7.00 -9.63 12.64
C PRO A 16 -8.41 -9.05 12.58
N ILE A 17 -8.57 -7.92 11.89
CA ILE A 17 -9.82 -7.19 11.73
C ILE A 17 -9.99 -6.88 10.23
N GLN A 18 -11.24 -6.82 9.74
CA GLN A 18 -11.51 -6.41 8.36
C GLN A 18 -10.97 -5.00 8.10
N ALA A 19 -10.36 -4.80 6.93
CA ALA A 19 -9.61 -3.58 6.62
C ALA A 19 -10.48 -2.30 6.70
N ASP A 20 -11.74 -2.38 6.30
CA ASP A 20 -12.72 -1.29 6.34
C ASP A 20 -13.19 -0.93 7.77
N GLN A 21 -12.94 -1.80 8.75
CA GLN A 21 -13.31 -1.61 10.15
C GLN A 21 -12.13 -1.12 11.02
N LEU A 22 -10.90 -1.15 10.52
CA LEU A 22 -9.69 -0.85 11.29
C LEU A 22 -9.71 0.57 11.87
N VAL A 23 -10.17 1.55 11.11
CA VAL A 23 -10.25 2.95 11.58
C VAL A 23 -11.19 3.08 12.77
N ALA A 24 -12.35 2.43 12.72
CA ALA A 24 -13.33 2.47 13.80
C ALA A 24 -12.83 1.82 15.10
N THR A 25 -11.86 0.90 15.00
CA THR A 25 -11.29 0.21 16.17
C THR A 25 -10.11 0.94 16.82
N LEU A 26 -9.62 2.03 16.23
CA LEU A 26 -8.47 2.78 16.77
C LEU A 26 -8.59 3.16 18.25
N PRO A 27 -9.77 3.57 18.79
CA PRO A 27 -9.92 3.86 20.22
C PRO A 27 -9.70 2.65 21.13
N ASP A 28 -9.86 1.42 20.61
CA ASP A 28 -9.85 0.18 21.39
C ASP A 28 -8.52 -0.59 21.29
N VAL A 29 -7.56 -0.09 20.51
CA VAL A 29 -6.28 -0.75 20.28
C VAL A 29 -5.10 0.20 20.51
N THR A 30 -3.94 -0.35 20.83
CA THR A 30 -2.71 0.46 21.01
C THR A 30 -2.18 0.99 19.68
N ALA A 31 -2.28 0.21 18.61
CA ALA A 31 -1.89 0.57 17.26
C ALA A 31 -2.60 -0.33 16.22
N ALA A 32 -2.74 0.14 14.99
CA ALA A 32 -3.29 -0.63 13.89
C ALA A 32 -2.49 -0.41 12.60
N PHE A 33 -2.40 -1.44 11.76
CA PHE A 33 -1.91 -1.35 10.39
C PHE A 33 -3.08 -1.02 9.48
N ILE A 34 -3.07 0.14 8.87
CA ILE A 34 -4.18 0.65 8.05
C ILE A 34 -3.66 1.07 6.68
N ASN A 35 -4.32 0.61 5.62
CA ASN A 35 -3.98 1.02 4.26
C ASN A 35 -4.31 2.51 4.04
N THR A 36 -3.49 3.17 3.22
CA THR A 36 -3.55 4.62 2.97
C THR A 36 -4.94 5.12 2.58
N ASN A 37 -5.67 4.40 1.72
CA ASN A 37 -7.02 4.78 1.30
C ASN A 37 -8.00 4.91 2.48
N TYR A 38 -7.94 4.03 3.48
CA TYR A 38 -8.81 4.14 4.67
C TYR A 38 -8.40 5.30 5.57
N VAL A 39 -7.09 5.63 5.63
CA VAL A 39 -6.63 6.82 6.36
C VAL A 39 -7.17 8.10 5.71
N THR A 40 -7.12 8.20 4.37
CA THR A 40 -7.61 9.37 3.66
C THR A 40 -9.12 9.48 3.68
N ASP A 41 -9.83 8.38 3.45
CA ASP A 41 -11.28 8.37 3.24
C ASP A 41 -12.08 8.41 4.56
N GLN A 42 -11.59 7.76 5.61
CA GLN A 42 -12.32 7.64 6.88
C GLN A 42 -11.78 8.57 7.97
N LEU A 43 -10.45 8.77 8.07
CA LEU A 43 -9.87 9.72 9.03
C LEU A 43 -9.75 11.14 8.48
N HIS A 44 -10.00 11.35 7.18
CA HIS A 44 -9.88 12.65 6.50
C HIS A 44 -8.53 13.33 6.74
N THR A 45 -7.45 12.53 6.80
CA THR A 45 -6.09 12.99 7.05
C THR A 45 -5.12 12.29 6.10
N THR A 46 -3.81 12.50 6.28
CA THR A 46 -2.79 11.83 5.49
C THR A 46 -1.93 10.94 6.39
N PRO A 47 -1.34 9.84 5.89
CA PRO A 47 -0.41 9.02 6.66
C PRO A 47 0.70 9.83 7.33
N LYS A 48 1.29 10.80 6.64
CA LYS A 48 2.34 11.68 7.18
C LYS A 48 1.94 12.50 8.42
N LYS A 49 0.64 12.74 8.60
CA LYS A 49 0.13 13.51 9.75
C LYS A 49 -0.35 12.63 10.90
N SER A 50 -0.73 11.40 10.62
CA SER A 50 -1.42 10.53 11.58
C SER A 50 -0.68 9.25 11.92
N ALA A 51 0.20 8.76 11.06
CA ALA A 51 0.91 7.50 11.28
C ALA A 51 2.21 7.71 12.08
N ILE A 52 2.53 6.74 12.93
CA ILE A 52 3.82 6.66 13.64
C ILE A 52 4.89 5.96 12.79
N TYR A 53 4.49 5.25 11.75
CA TYR A 53 5.35 4.56 10.79
C TYR A 53 4.64 4.49 9.43
N ILE A 54 5.38 4.72 8.37
CA ILE A 54 4.89 4.62 6.99
C ILE A 54 5.86 3.74 6.21
N ASP A 55 5.37 2.66 5.63
CA ASP A 55 6.18 1.70 4.87
C ASP A 55 6.78 2.31 3.59
N THR A 56 6.06 3.22 2.94
CA THR A 56 6.55 3.92 1.74
C THR A 56 7.75 4.85 1.98
N ASP A 57 8.03 5.21 3.23
CA ASP A 57 9.27 5.91 3.59
C ASP A 57 10.49 4.95 3.61
N HIS A 58 10.25 3.63 3.50
CA HIS A 58 11.23 2.56 3.56
C HIS A 58 11.06 1.57 2.39
N LEU A 59 10.99 2.08 1.17
CA LEU A 59 10.71 1.29 -0.05
C LEU A 59 11.72 0.16 -0.31
N ASP A 60 12.95 0.30 0.18
CA ASP A 60 13.97 -0.73 0.16
C ASP A 60 13.60 -1.98 0.98
N LYS A 61 12.66 -1.84 1.91
CA LYS A 61 12.18 -2.91 2.80
C LYS A 61 10.80 -3.44 2.42
N VAL A 62 10.09 -2.76 1.51
CA VAL A 62 8.77 -3.19 1.06
C VAL A 62 8.92 -4.32 0.04
N SER A 63 8.33 -5.47 0.35
CA SER A 63 8.31 -6.62 -0.56
C SER A 63 7.51 -6.30 -1.83
N ASP A 64 7.97 -6.83 -2.96
CA ASP A 64 7.25 -6.75 -4.24
C ASP A 64 5.82 -7.34 -4.17
N LEU A 65 5.55 -8.20 -3.19
CA LEU A 65 4.22 -8.75 -2.94
C LEU A 65 3.16 -7.71 -2.55
N TYR A 66 3.59 -6.55 -2.05
CA TYR A 66 2.70 -5.45 -1.65
C TYR A 66 2.52 -4.39 -2.73
N LYS A 67 3.20 -4.52 -3.87
CA LYS A 67 3.06 -3.60 -4.98
C LYS A 67 1.81 -3.95 -5.81
N ASN A 68 1.00 -2.96 -6.11
CA ASN A 68 -0.09 -3.11 -7.07
C ASN A 68 0.45 -3.34 -8.48
N ILE A 69 -0.20 -4.18 -9.26
CA ILE A 69 0.22 -4.56 -10.60
C ILE A 69 -0.91 -4.44 -11.61
N ILE A 70 -0.55 -4.28 -12.87
CA ILE A 70 -1.46 -4.49 -14.01
C ILE A 70 -1.39 -5.97 -14.39
N ALA A 71 -2.41 -6.74 -14.02
CA ALA A 71 -2.46 -8.17 -14.30
C ALA A 71 -3.18 -8.46 -15.61
N VAL A 72 -2.65 -9.39 -16.37
CA VAL A 72 -3.25 -9.93 -17.59
C VAL A 72 -3.15 -11.46 -17.60
N ARG A 73 -3.92 -12.15 -18.45
CA ARG A 73 -3.77 -13.58 -18.63
C ARG A 73 -2.39 -13.91 -19.19
N LYS A 74 -1.85 -15.09 -18.85
CA LYS A 74 -0.51 -15.52 -19.26
C LYS A 74 -0.32 -15.49 -20.77
N GLU A 75 -1.31 -15.94 -21.53
CA GLU A 75 -1.33 -15.95 -22.99
C GLU A 75 -1.37 -14.55 -23.62
N ASP A 76 -1.83 -13.55 -22.87
CA ASP A 76 -1.98 -12.18 -23.34
C ASP A 76 -0.77 -11.29 -22.99
N LYS A 77 0.17 -11.77 -22.19
CA LYS A 77 1.30 -11.00 -21.63
C LYS A 77 2.10 -10.22 -22.69
N ASN A 78 2.21 -10.78 -23.90
CA ASN A 78 3.02 -10.18 -24.97
C ASN A 78 2.20 -9.38 -25.99
N LYS A 79 0.88 -9.25 -25.84
CA LYS A 79 0.04 -8.48 -26.75
C LYS A 79 0.38 -6.99 -26.69
N GLU A 80 0.55 -6.38 -27.86
CA GLU A 80 0.95 -4.98 -28.00
C GLU A 80 -0.04 -4.01 -27.35
N ASP A 81 -1.33 -4.32 -27.38
CA ASP A 81 -2.35 -3.43 -26.77
C ASP A 81 -2.20 -3.35 -25.26
N PHE A 82 -1.87 -4.45 -24.57
CA PHE A 82 -1.60 -4.40 -23.14
C PHE A 82 -0.30 -3.66 -22.82
N LYS A 83 0.72 -3.79 -23.65
CA LYS A 83 1.96 -3.00 -23.50
C LYS A 83 1.70 -1.50 -23.70
N LYS A 84 0.80 -1.12 -24.62
CA LYS A 84 0.39 0.28 -24.78
C LYS A 84 -0.34 0.81 -23.54
N ILE A 85 -1.23 0.00 -22.93
CA ILE A 85 -1.91 0.36 -21.68
C ILE A 85 -0.89 0.61 -20.58
N VAL A 86 0.10 -0.28 -20.39
CA VAL A 86 1.16 -0.09 -19.38
C VAL A 86 1.93 1.20 -19.64
N LYS A 87 2.34 1.47 -20.88
CA LYS A 87 3.04 2.72 -21.23
C LYS A 87 2.19 3.97 -20.99
N ALA A 88 0.89 3.90 -21.28
CA ALA A 88 -0.03 5.01 -21.05
C ALA A 88 -0.25 5.28 -19.56
N TYR A 89 -0.15 4.24 -18.71
CA TYR A 89 -0.26 4.37 -17.26
C TYR A 89 1.05 4.84 -16.62
N GLN A 90 2.18 4.32 -17.06
CA GLN A 90 3.50 4.61 -16.49
C GLN A 90 4.09 5.91 -17.06
N THR A 91 3.43 7.03 -16.77
CA THR A 91 3.86 8.37 -17.20
C THR A 91 4.17 9.27 -16.00
N PRO A 92 4.99 10.32 -16.17
CA PRO A 92 5.27 11.30 -15.11
C PRO A 92 4.01 11.99 -14.58
N GLU A 93 2.99 12.19 -15.41
CA GLU A 93 1.72 12.79 -15.01
C GLU A 93 0.95 11.86 -14.06
N ILE A 94 0.89 10.57 -14.37
CA ILE A 94 0.26 9.56 -13.50
C ILE A 94 1.06 9.40 -12.20
N ALA A 95 2.41 9.39 -12.26
CA ALA A 95 3.24 9.35 -11.07
C ALA A 95 2.89 10.50 -10.09
N LYS A 96 2.80 11.72 -10.60
CA LYS A 96 2.39 12.89 -9.78
C LYS A 96 0.97 12.78 -9.21
N LEU A 97 0.05 12.14 -9.94
CA LEU A 97 -1.31 11.89 -9.41
C LEU A 97 -1.29 10.89 -8.26
N ILE A 98 -0.53 9.80 -8.40
CA ILE A 98 -0.35 8.79 -7.35
C ILE A 98 0.26 9.42 -6.09
N GLU A 99 1.30 10.26 -6.24
CA GLU A 99 1.91 10.95 -5.11
C GLU A 99 0.95 11.90 -4.38
N LYS A 100 0.00 12.51 -5.10
CA LYS A 100 -1.05 13.36 -4.50
C LYS A 100 -2.02 12.57 -3.60
N THR A 101 -2.20 11.28 -3.85
CA THR A 101 -3.03 10.40 -3.02
C THR A 101 -2.26 9.82 -1.82
N ASN A 102 -1.02 10.26 -1.60
CA ASN A 102 -0.09 9.74 -0.60
C ASN A 102 0.35 8.28 -0.84
N ASP A 103 0.17 7.80 -2.06
CA ASP A 103 0.72 6.54 -2.54
C ASP A 103 2.05 6.77 -3.26
N TYR A 104 2.67 5.71 -3.74
CA TYR A 104 3.98 5.77 -4.36
C TYR A 104 3.99 5.05 -5.73
N PRO A 105 4.44 5.72 -6.81
CA PRO A 105 4.59 5.06 -8.11
C PRO A 105 5.73 4.03 -8.06
N ALA A 106 5.41 2.75 -8.30
CA ALA A 106 6.31 1.62 -8.07
C ALA A 106 7.03 1.11 -9.34
N TRP A 107 7.05 1.86 -10.44
CA TRP A 107 7.78 1.47 -11.66
C TRP A 107 9.11 2.20 -11.80
N GLU A 108 10.03 1.59 -12.55
CA GLU A 108 11.33 2.17 -12.84
C GLU A 108 11.20 3.48 -13.64
N GLY A 109 11.93 4.52 -13.24
CA GLY A 109 11.90 5.84 -13.91
C GLY A 109 10.70 6.72 -13.53
N ALA A 110 9.94 6.37 -12.49
CA ALA A 110 8.82 7.18 -11.99
C ALA A 110 9.28 8.46 -11.24
N LYS A 111 10.55 8.56 -10.90
CA LYS A 111 11.21 9.70 -10.22
C LYS A 111 11.90 10.62 -11.20
#